data_399ce3ee65435257233d6ab1561dd665
#
_entry.id   399ce3ee65435257233d6ab1561dd665
#
_cell.length_a   1.000
_cell.length_b   1.000
_cell.length_c   1.000
_cell.angle_alpha   90.00
_cell.angle_beta   90.00
_cell.angle_gamma   90.00
#
_symmetry.space_group_name_H-M   'P 1'
#
loop_
_entity.id
_entity.type
_entity.pdbx_description
1 polymer ?
#
loop_
_entity_poly.entity_id
_entity_poly.type
_entity_poly.pdbx_seq_one_letter_code
_entity_poly.pdbx_strand_id
1 'polypeptide(L)'
;MTFNHIDIDLQELNRIQDGQIRFYVTPEGNRYPSITTVTSHKNRQIFVDWRKRVGEEFANRKTNRSTKRGTATHLLIEHHLKNMPIPKADPLPTYLFKQAIPTLNRINNIHVLEGTLYSDQLCLAGQVDCIAEFDGELAVIDFKTAEKEKPEDWIEHYFVQCMAYGMMYFERTGHAIKKIVILMTCENGDVVVYEKRNKLDYMKLLKEYITDYLDFHNGK
;
A
#
# COMPACT_ATOMS: atom_id res chain seq x y z
N MET A 1 -20.28 12.16 7.71
CA MET A 1 -20.56 11.02 6.83
C MET A 1 -20.17 9.77 7.62
N THR A 2 -20.90 8.69 7.51
CA THR A 2 -20.60 7.41 8.17
C THR A 2 -20.35 6.39 7.08
N PHE A 3 -19.24 5.67 7.17
CA PHE A 3 -18.85 4.62 6.21
C PHE A 3 -19.49 3.30 6.60
N ASN A 4 -20.00 2.57 5.62
CA ASN A 4 -20.48 1.22 5.82
C ASN A 4 -19.32 0.23 5.76
N HIS A 5 -19.32 -0.78 6.62
CA HIS A 5 -18.34 -1.86 6.64
C HIS A 5 -19.04 -3.17 6.31
N ILE A 6 -18.44 -3.94 5.42
CA ILE A 6 -18.89 -5.29 5.06
C ILE A 6 -18.06 -6.28 5.86
N ASP A 7 -18.72 -7.15 6.57
CA ASP A 7 -18.05 -8.21 7.32
C ASP A 7 -17.49 -9.26 6.35
N ILE A 8 -16.16 -9.39 6.35
CA ILE A 8 -15.42 -10.36 5.52
C ILE A 8 -14.58 -11.21 6.47
N ASP A 9 -14.78 -12.52 6.43
CA ASP A 9 -14.02 -13.46 7.24
C ASP A 9 -12.58 -13.59 6.69
N LEU A 10 -11.66 -12.83 7.26
CA LEU A 10 -10.23 -12.85 6.95
C LEU A 10 -9.43 -13.02 8.23
N GLN A 11 -8.50 -13.95 8.20
CA GLN A 11 -7.61 -14.20 9.33
C GLN A 11 -6.46 -13.20 9.35
N GLU A 12 -6.21 -12.60 10.52
CA GLU A 12 -5.01 -11.78 10.72
C GLU A 12 -3.75 -12.65 10.73
N LEU A 13 -2.71 -12.14 10.06
CA LEU A 13 -1.42 -12.82 9.97
C LEU A 13 -0.42 -12.25 10.96
N ASN A 14 0.37 -13.12 11.57
CA ASN A 14 1.50 -12.71 12.39
C ASN A 14 2.63 -12.15 11.51
N ARG A 15 3.02 -10.89 11.77
CA ARG A 15 4.12 -10.21 11.09
C ARG A 15 5.44 -10.47 11.82
N ILE A 16 6.45 -10.90 11.08
CA ILE A 16 7.80 -11.13 11.57
C ILE A 16 8.77 -10.25 10.80
N GLN A 17 9.71 -9.62 11.50
CA GLN A 17 10.82 -8.89 10.90
C GLN A 17 12.09 -9.73 11.04
N ASP A 18 12.73 -10.04 9.91
CA ASP A 18 13.97 -10.78 9.86
C ASP A 18 15.01 -9.96 9.07
N GLY A 19 15.89 -9.27 9.79
CA GLY A 19 16.76 -8.26 9.22
C GLY A 19 15.96 -7.13 8.55
N GLN A 20 16.18 -6.94 7.26
CA GLN A 20 15.46 -5.93 6.46
C GLN A 20 14.21 -6.49 5.77
N ILE A 21 13.96 -7.80 5.87
CA ILE A 21 12.86 -8.49 5.20
C ILE A 21 11.69 -8.62 6.17
N ARG A 22 10.52 -8.23 5.72
CA ARG A 22 9.26 -8.42 6.42
C ARG A 22 8.58 -9.68 5.89
N PHE A 23 8.23 -10.59 6.80
CA PHE A 23 7.46 -11.79 6.52
C PHE A 23 6.12 -11.78 7.25
N TYR A 24 5.19 -12.55 6.73
CA TYR A 24 3.95 -12.90 7.40
C TYR A 24 3.84 -14.43 7.48
N VAL A 25 3.28 -14.91 8.58
CA VAL A 25 3.04 -16.34 8.81
C VAL A 25 1.59 -16.64 8.54
N THR A 26 1.33 -17.56 7.59
CA THR A 26 -0.04 -17.99 7.28
C THR A 26 -0.59 -18.91 8.38
N PRO A 27 -1.90 -19.16 8.41
CA PRO A 27 -2.49 -20.12 9.35
C PRO A 27 -1.88 -21.51 9.28
N GLU A 28 -1.42 -21.93 8.10
CA GLU A 28 -0.76 -23.21 7.85
C GLU A 28 0.73 -23.21 8.24
N GLY A 29 1.25 -22.07 8.70
CA GLY A 29 2.64 -21.92 9.14
C GLY A 29 3.63 -21.53 8.04
N ASN A 30 3.18 -21.27 6.81
CA ASN A 30 4.04 -20.81 5.73
C ASN A 30 4.54 -19.38 6.01
N ARG A 31 5.81 -19.10 5.68
CA ARG A 31 6.41 -17.76 5.79
C ARG A 31 6.49 -17.12 4.40
N TYR A 32 5.69 -16.09 4.17
CA TYR A 32 5.71 -15.35 2.91
C TYR A 32 6.29 -13.95 3.10
N PRO A 33 7.20 -13.52 2.20
CA PRO A 33 7.70 -12.15 2.21
C PRO A 33 6.57 -11.15 1.90
N SER A 34 6.70 -9.93 2.43
CA SER A 34 5.73 -8.91 2.11
C SER A 34 5.88 -8.43 0.67
N ILE A 35 4.76 -8.14 -0.01
CA ILE A 35 4.79 -7.53 -1.34
C ILE A 35 5.59 -6.22 -1.35
N THR A 36 5.56 -5.45 -0.25
CA THR A 36 6.37 -4.23 -0.14
C THR A 36 7.88 -4.52 -0.12
N THR A 37 8.31 -5.67 0.42
CA THR A 37 9.71 -6.12 0.32
C THR A 37 10.08 -6.40 -1.13
N VAL A 38 9.23 -7.12 -1.86
CA VAL A 38 9.45 -7.45 -3.28
C VAL A 38 9.49 -6.20 -4.15
N THR A 39 8.52 -5.29 -4.00
CA THR A 39 8.50 -4.05 -4.81
C THR A 39 9.65 -3.10 -4.47
N SER A 40 10.09 -3.05 -3.21
CA SER A 40 11.26 -2.26 -2.80
C SER A 40 12.56 -2.82 -3.36
N HIS A 41 12.64 -4.13 -3.56
CA HIS A 41 13.82 -4.78 -4.15
C HIS A 41 14.10 -4.26 -5.57
N LYS A 42 13.09 -4.12 -6.40
CA LYS A 42 13.24 -3.58 -7.77
C LYS A 42 13.87 -2.20 -7.80
N ASN A 43 13.53 -1.35 -6.84
CA ASN A 43 14.01 0.04 -6.75
C ASN A 43 15.26 0.21 -5.87
N ARG A 44 15.83 -0.88 -5.33
CA ARG A 44 16.94 -0.80 -4.37
C ARG A 44 18.16 -0.06 -4.89
N GLN A 45 18.54 -0.31 -6.15
CA GLN A 45 19.73 0.31 -6.74
C GLN A 45 19.53 1.82 -6.90
N ILE A 46 18.36 2.26 -7.37
CA ILE A 46 18.01 3.69 -7.50
C ILE A 46 18.09 4.36 -6.12
N PHE A 47 17.61 3.68 -5.07
CA PHE A 47 17.67 4.21 -3.71
C PHE A 47 19.09 4.30 -3.17
N VAL A 48 19.95 3.30 -3.43
CA VAL A 48 21.37 3.31 -3.07
C VAL A 48 22.10 4.45 -3.77
N ASP A 49 21.90 4.63 -5.07
CA ASP A 49 22.57 5.68 -5.85
C ASP A 49 22.10 7.08 -5.44
N TRP A 50 20.80 7.21 -5.13
CA TRP A 50 20.27 8.44 -4.55
C TRP A 50 20.94 8.76 -3.21
N ARG A 51 21.05 7.79 -2.28
CA ARG A 51 21.72 7.98 -0.98
C ARG A 51 23.18 8.41 -1.13
N LYS A 52 23.91 7.77 -2.03
CA LYS A 52 25.32 8.16 -2.36
C LYS A 52 25.40 9.60 -2.85
N ARG A 53 24.45 10.03 -3.70
CA ARG A 53 24.44 11.37 -4.27
C ARG A 53 24.11 12.46 -3.27
N VAL A 54 23.14 12.24 -2.37
CA VAL A 54 22.68 13.27 -1.42
C VAL A 54 23.34 13.22 -0.06
N GLY A 55 24.08 12.15 0.25
CA GLY A 55 24.71 11.88 1.51
C GLY A 55 23.78 11.22 2.54
N GLU A 56 24.37 10.38 3.41
CA GLU A 56 23.66 9.54 4.37
C GLU A 56 22.77 10.32 5.33
N GLU A 57 23.30 11.41 5.90
CA GLU A 57 22.59 12.21 6.89
C GLU A 57 21.33 12.85 6.29
N PHE A 58 21.43 13.45 5.11
CA PHE A 58 20.30 14.04 4.42
C PHE A 58 19.27 12.96 4.03
N ALA A 59 19.73 11.83 3.48
CA ALA A 59 18.87 10.71 3.10
C ALA A 59 18.10 10.17 4.30
N ASN A 60 18.77 9.99 5.46
CA ASN A 60 18.13 9.51 6.69
C ASN A 60 17.08 10.51 7.20
N ARG A 61 17.39 11.82 7.24
CA ARG A 61 16.41 12.84 7.63
C ARG A 61 15.18 12.82 6.73
N LYS A 62 15.40 12.78 5.41
CA LYS A 62 14.30 12.79 4.42
C LYS A 62 13.44 11.53 4.54
N THR A 63 14.05 10.35 4.65
CA THR A 63 13.34 9.09 4.82
C THR A 63 12.52 9.08 6.12
N ASN A 64 13.13 9.47 7.25
CA ASN A 64 12.45 9.51 8.54
C ASN A 64 11.27 10.49 8.54
N ARG A 65 11.44 11.69 7.93
CA ARG A 65 10.35 12.66 7.77
C ARG A 65 9.19 12.07 6.95
N SER A 66 9.52 11.44 5.83
CA SER A 66 8.51 10.82 4.95
C SER A 66 7.77 9.68 5.64
N THR A 67 8.47 8.81 6.36
CA THR A 67 7.88 7.71 7.11
C THR A 67 6.95 8.22 8.21
N LYS A 68 7.40 9.17 9.04
CA LYS A 68 6.56 9.75 10.11
C LYS A 68 5.32 10.44 9.56
N ARG A 69 5.48 11.23 8.50
CA ARG A 69 4.35 11.88 7.80
C ARG A 69 3.36 10.84 7.29
N GLY A 70 3.84 9.82 6.57
CA GLY A 70 3.01 8.75 6.02
C GLY A 70 2.24 8.01 7.10
N THR A 71 2.93 7.46 8.11
CA THR A 71 2.31 6.71 9.21
C THR A 71 1.24 7.53 9.94
N ALA A 72 1.53 8.79 10.26
CA ALA A 72 0.56 9.64 10.95
C ALA A 72 -0.65 9.97 10.07
N THR A 73 -0.46 10.19 8.76
CA THR A 73 -1.58 10.45 7.83
C THR A 73 -2.45 9.21 7.67
N HIS A 74 -1.85 8.01 7.50
CA HIS A 74 -2.59 6.74 7.43
C HIS A 74 -3.44 6.52 8.69
N LEU A 75 -2.89 6.76 9.88
CA LEU A 75 -3.65 6.63 11.14
C LEU A 75 -4.88 7.54 11.17
N LEU A 76 -4.78 8.79 10.68
CA LEU A 76 -5.91 9.71 10.61
C LEU A 76 -6.97 9.22 9.61
N ILE A 77 -6.54 8.71 8.44
CA ILE A 77 -7.41 8.13 7.42
C ILE A 77 -8.11 6.88 7.97
N GLU A 78 -7.37 5.99 8.61
CA GLU A 78 -7.91 4.78 9.23
C GLU A 78 -9.02 5.11 10.23
N HIS A 79 -8.77 6.04 11.18
CA HIS A 79 -9.78 6.46 12.14
C HIS A 79 -11.02 7.05 11.48
N HIS A 80 -10.83 7.87 10.43
CA HIS A 80 -11.93 8.46 9.68
C HIS A 80 -12.79 7.38 9.02
N LEU A 81 -12.17 6.45 8.31
CA LEU A 81 -12.85 5.35 7.62
C LEU A 81 -13.48 4.33 8.60
N LYS A 82 -12.92 4.17 9.80
CA LYS A 82 -13.51 3.37 10.89
C LYS A 82 -14.64 4.08 11.64
N ASN A 83 -15.03 5.30 11.25
CA ASN A 83 -16.00 6.12 11.98
C ASN A 83 -15.58 6.39 13.45
N MET A 84 -14.29 6.43 13.72
CA MET A 84 -13.73 6.66 15.06
C MET A 84 -13.32 8.13 15.26
N PRO A 85 -13.22 8.60 16.52
CA PRO A 85 -12.66 9.93 16.80
C PRO A 85 -11.26 10.09 16.19
N ILE A 86 -11.03 11.23 15.53
CA ILE A 86 -9.73 11.52 14.91
C ILE A 86 -8.71 11.85 16.00
N PRO A 87 -7.58 11.13 16.08
CA PRO A 87 -6.56 11.39 17.09
C PRO A 87 -5.80 12.69 16.79
N LYS A 88 -5.16 13.24 17.83
CA LYS A 88 -4.26 14.39 17.65
C LYS A 88 -3.02 13.95 16.86
N ALA A 89 -2.63 14.74 15.90
CA ALA A 89 -1.42 14.54 15.10
C ALA A 89 -0.71 15.87 14.85
N ASP A 90 0.52 15.79 14.35
CA ASP A 90 1.28 16.97 13.93
C ASP A 90 0.53 17.77 12.84
N PRO A 91 0.85 19.06 12.69
CA PRO A 91 0.15 19.93 11.73
C PRO A 91 0.18 19.40 10.29
N LEU A 92 1.32 18.88 9.80
CA LEU A 92 1.44 18.43 8.42
C LEU A 92 0.59 17.17 8.11
N PRO A 93 0.64 16.07 8.88
CA PRO A 93 -0.29 14.96 8.68
C PRO A 93 -1.77 15.37 8.79
N THR A 94 -2.08 16.25 9.75
CA THR A 94 -3.44 16.77 9.91
C THR A 94 -3.90 17.56 8.67
N TYR A 95 -3.02 18.38 8.11
CA TYR A 95 -3.29 19.12 6.88
C TYR A 95 -3.56 18.17 5.70
N LEU A 96 -2.66 17.21 5.45
CA LEU A 96 -2.78 16.22 4.37
C LEU A 96 -4.08 15.41 4.49
N PHE A 97 -4.40 14.94 5.69
CA PHE A 97 -5.65 14.24 5.96
C PHE A 97 -6.87 15.11 5.62
N LYS A 98 -6.90 16.39 6.06
CA LYS A 98 -8.01 17.30 5.77
C LYS A 98 -8.21 17.51 4.27
N GLN A 99 -7.12 17.61 3.50
CA GLN A 99 -7.19 17.70 2.04
C GLN A 99 -7.76 16.42 1.41
N ALA A 100 -7.48 15.25 1.99
CA ALA A 100 -7.99 13.96 1.50
C ALA A 100 -9.49 13.76 1.73
N ILE A 101 -10.11 14.39 2.74
CA ILE A 101 -11.50 14.13 3.16
C ILE A 101 -12.50 14.13 1.99
N PRO A 102 -12.51 15.10 1.05
CA PRO A 102 -13.47 15.08 -0.06
C PRO A 102 -13.33 13.83 -0.93
N THR A 103 -12.09 13.34 -1.13
CA THR A 103 -11.81 12.13 -1.91
C THR A 103 -12.10 10.86 -1.09
N LEU A 104 -11.79 10.83 0.18
CA LEU A 104 -12.12 9.73 1.09
C LEU A 104 -13.63 9.50 1.18
N ASN A 105 -14.45 10.55 1.05
CA ASN A 105 -15.90 10.45 1.04
C ASN A 105 -16.47 9.76 -0.20
N ARG A 106 -15.65 9.44 -1.22
CA ARG A 106 -16.02 8.59 -2.37
C ARG A 106 -15.90 7.10 -2.04
N ILE A 107 -15.32 6.76 -0.88
CA ILE A 107 -15.19 5.38 -0.37
C ILE A 107 -16.45 4.99 0.38
N ASN A 108 -16.91 3.77 0.18
CA ASN A 108 -17.97 3.15 1.00
C ASN A 108 -17.89 1.62 0.92
N ASN A 109 -18.77 0.91 1.63
CA ASN A 109 -18.80 -0.55 1.65
C ASN A 109 -17.39 -1.13 1.82
N ILE A 110 -16.75 -0.80 2.94
CA ILE A 110 -15.37 -1.16 3.24
C ILE A 110 -15.31 -2.64 3.62
N HIS A 111 -14.57 -3.44 2.86
CA HIS A 111 -14.35 -4.86 3.08
C HIS A 111 -13.12 -5.12 3.95
N VAL A 112 -12.03 -4.38 3.72
CA VAL A 112 -10.78 -4.51 4.47
C VAL A 112 -10.20 -3.12 4.71
N LEU A 113 -9.73 -2.86 5.92
CA LEU A 113 -9.03 -1.63 6.27
C LEU A 113 -7.85 -1.97 7.19
N GLU A 114 -6.62 -1.67 6.75
CA GLU A 114 -5.37 -2.00 7.43
C GLU A 114 -5.27 -3.51 7.75
N GLY A 115 -5.83 -4.35 6.89
CA GLY A 115 -5.90 -5.81 7.08
C GLY A 115 -4.76 -6.56 6.40
N THR A 116 -4.45 -7.75 6.92
CA THR A 116 -3.43 -8.62 6.34
C THR A 116 -4.02 -9.59 5.33
N LEU A 117 -3.32 -9.80 4.22
CA LEU A 117 -3.69 -10.70 3.15
C LEU A 117 -2.50 -11.57 2.72
N TYR A 118 -2.77 -12.74 2.16
CA TYR A 118 -1.76 -13.61 1.57
C TYR A 118 -2.29 -14.38 0.37
N SER A 119 -1.36 -14.87 -0.43
CA SER A 119 -1.62 -15.75 -1.57
C SER A 119 -0.63 -16.91 -1.56
N ASP A 120 -1.15 -18.12 -1.54
CA ASP A 120 -0.34 -19.33 -1.67
C ASP A 120 0.18 -19.48 -3.10
N GLN A 121 -0.59 -19.01 -4.10
CA GLN A 121 -0.18 -19.05 -5.51
C GLN A 121 1.00 -18.12 -5.79
N LEU A 122 1.05 -16.95 -5.14
CA LEU A 122 2.13 -15.98 -5.29
C LEU A 122 3.27 -16.21 -4.28
N CYS A 123 3.04 -16.98 -3.22
CA CYS A 123 3.90 -17.10 -2.04
C CYS A 123 4.26 -15.72 -1.46
N LEU A 124 3.28 -14.82 -1.41
CA LEU A 124 3.39 -13.45 -0.93
C LEU A 124 2.32 -13.14 0.09
N ALA A 125 2.61 -12.16 0.94
CA ALA A 125 1.64 -11.61 1.88
C ALA A 125 1.83 -10.09 2.02
N GLY A 126 0.96 -9.44 2.80
CA GLY A 126 1.13 -8.04 3.14
C GLY A 126 -0.07 -7.47 3.87
N GLN A 127 0.05 -6.21 4.28
CA GLN A 127 -1.03 -5.43 4.87
C GLN A 127 -1.51 -4.44 3.82
N VAL A 128 -2.79 -4.56 3.45
CA VAL A 128 -3.44 -3.64 2.50
C VAL A 128 -4.04 -2.45 3.26
N ASP A 129 -3.90 -1.26 2.70
CA ASP A 129 -4.47 -0.07 3.32
C ASP A 129 -6.01 -0.14 3.32
N CYS A 130 -6.63 -0.38 2.14
CA CYS A 130 -8.08 -0.45 2.04
C CYS A 130 -8.54 -1.30 0.85
N ILE A 131 -9.58 -2.11 1.04
CA ILE A 131 -10.39 -2.72 -0.02
C ILE A 131 -11.83 -2.30 0.22
N ALA A 132 -12.40 -1.54 -0.70
CA ALA A 132 -13.69 -0.92 -0.55
C ALA A 132 -14.28 -0.56 -1.92
N GLU A 133 -15.54 -0.17 -1.95
CA GLU A 133 -16.08 0.53 -3.12
C GLU A 133 -15.54 1.96 -3.17
N PHE A 134 -14.98 2.32 -4.32
CA PHE A 134 -14.61 3.68 -4.67
C PHE A 134 -15.46 4.10 -5.88
N ASP A 135 -16.32 5.09 -5.68
CA ASP A 135 -17.37 5.45 -6.64
C ASP A 135 -18.27 4.25 -7.03
N GLY A 136 -18.62 3.42 -6.06
CA GLY A 136 -19.52 2.28 -6.26
C GLY A 136 -18.90 1.06 -6.94
N GLU A 137 -17.57 1.01 -7.13
CA GLU A 137 -16.86 -0.14 -7.70
C GLU A 137 -15.80 -0.66 -6.75
N LEU A 138 -15.79 -1.97 -6.50
CA LEU A 138 -14.83 -2.61 -5.60
C LEU A 138 -13.40 -2.41 -6.09
N ALA A 139 -12.58 -1.81 -5.24
CA ALA A 139 -11.21 -1.38 -5.53
C ALA A 139 -10.23 -1.82 -4.43
N VAL A 140 -8.97 -2.03 -4.81
CA VAL A 140 -7.84 -1.89 -3.87
C VAL A 140 -7.44 -0.43 -3.87
N ILE A 141 -7.40 0.18 -2.70
CA ILE A 141 -7.07 1.58 -2.51
C ILE A 141 -5.81 1.66 -1.64
N ASP A 142 -4.81 2.37 -2.12
CA ASP A 142 -3.53 2.56 -1.44
C ASP A 142 -3.33 4.06 -1.19
N PHE A 143 -3.12 4.43 0.06
CA PHE A 143 -2.95 5.81 0.47
C PHE A 143 -1.47 6.19 0.45
N LYS A 144 -1.15 7.31 -0.18
CA LYS A 144 0.23 7.80 -0.28
C LYS A 144 0.33 9.26 0.11
N THR A 145 1.48 9.63 0.67
CA THR A 145 1.83 11.03 0.91
C THR A 145 3.09 11.39 0.13
N ALA A 146 3.14 12.57 -0.45
CA ALA A 146 4.28 13.06 -1.21
C ALA A 146 4.56 14.54 -0.91
N GLU A 147 5.70 15.07 -1.34
CA GLU A 147 5.97 16.51 -1.32
C GLU A 147 5.19 17.21 -2.43
N LYS A 148 5.08 16.57 -3.59
CA LYS A 148 4.32 17.00 -4.78
C LYS A 148 3.89 15.79 -5.58
N GLU A 149 2.98 15.97 -6.51
CA GLU A 149 2.58 14.96 -7.48
C GLU A 149 3.79 14.27 -8.13
N LYS A 150 3.65 12.97 -8.36
CA LYS A 150 4.67 12.16 -9.04
C LYS A 150 4.15 11.73 -10.40
N PRO A 151 5.02 11.72 -11.43
CA PRO A 151 4.70 11.09 -12.70
C PRO A 151 4.26 9.63 -12.48
N GLU A 152 3.33 9.15 -13.28
CA GLU A 152 2.74 7.83 -13.11
C GLU A 152 3.75 6.69 -13.25
N ASP A 153 4.73 6.82 -14.14
CA ASP A 153 5.83 5.87 -14.32
C ASP A 153 6.72 5.72 -13.07
N TRP A 154 6.79 6.76 -12.23
CA TRP A 154 7.54 6.69 -10.96
C TRP A 154 6.80 5.96 -9.85
N ILE A 155 5.50 5.73 -10.01
CA ILE A 155 4.63 5.06 -9.02
C ILE A 155 4.13 3.70 -9.49
N GLU A 156 4.64 3.17 -10.59
CA GLU A 156 4.27 1.87 -11.15
C GLU A 156 4.27 0.76 -10.09
N HIS A 157 5.27 0.76 -9.21
CA HIS A 157 5.38 -0.21 -8.12
C HIS A 157 4.22 -0.16 -7.10
N TYR A 158 3.49 0.95 -6.98
CA TYR A 158 2.28 1.02 -6.16
C TYR A 158 1.13 0.26 -6.83
N PHE A 159 1.00 0.36 -8.16
CA PHE A 159 0.00 -0.41 -8.89
C PHE A 159 0.30 -1.92 -8.84
N VAL A 160 1.58 -2.31 -8.94
CA VAL A 160 2.02 -3.70 -8.78
C VAL A 160 1.67 -4.22 -7.38
N GLN A 161 1.91 -3.41 -6.34
CA GLN A 161 1.54 -3.74 -4.96
C GLN A 161 0.03 -3.95 -4.82
N CYS A 162 -0.78 -3.04 -5.34
CA CYS A 162 -2.25 -3.16 -5.31
C CYS A 162 -2.76 -4.35 -6.12
N MET A 163 -2.09 -4.67 -7.26
CA MET A 163 -2.44 -5.86 -8.04
C MET A 163 -2.24 -7.14 -7.22
N ALA A 164 -1.13 -7.24 -6.49
CA ALA A 164 -0.88 -8.37 -5.60
C ALA A 164 -1.96 -8.49 -4.51
N TYR A 165 -2.33 -7.38 -3.87
CA TYR A 165 -3.42 -7.37 -2.89
C TYR A 165 -4.77 -7.79 -3.51
N GLY A 166 -5.06 -7.34 -4.72
CA GLY A 166 -6.28 -7.76 -5.43
C GLY A 166 -6.32 -9.26 -5.70
N MET A 167 -5.17 -9.87 -6.03
CA MET A 167 -5.04 -11.32 -6.21
C MET A 167 -5.18 -12.08 -4.89
N MET A 168 -4.50 -11.62 -3.84
CA MET A 168 -4.60 -12.20 -2.49
C MET A 168 -6.05 -12.15 -1.99
N TYR A 169 -6.74 -11.02 -2.18
CA TYR A 169 -8.12 -10.85 -1.77
C TYR A 169 -9.07 -11.77 -2.55
N PHE A 170 -8.91 -11.85 -3.87
CA PHE A 170 -9.70 -12.77 -4.70
C PHE A 170 -9.49 -14.23 -4.29
N GLU A 171 -8.24 -14.64 -4.03
CA GLU A 171 -7.91 -16.01 -3.61
C GLU A 171 -8.57 -16.38 -2.28
N ARG A 172 -8.68 -15.43 -1.34
CA ARG A 172 -9.27 -15.68 0.00
C ARG A 172 -10.79 -15.55 0.04
N THR A 173 -11.39 -14.74 -0.84
CA THR A 173 -12.82 -14.37 -0.74
C THR A 173 -13.65 -14.71 -1.96
N GLY A 174 -13.04 -14.96 -3.11
CA GLY A 174 -13.71 -15.10 -4.41
C GLY A 174 -14.21 -13.77 -5.01
N HIS A 175 -14.06 -12.63 -4.33
CA HIS A 175 -14.53 -11.34 -4.82
C HIS A 175 -13.49 -10.67 -5.73
N ALA A 176 -13.86 -10.45 -6.99
CA ALA A 176 -12.97 -9.84 -7.98
C ALA A 176 -12.92 -8.31 -7.83
N ILE A 177 -11.72 -7.78 -7.67
CA ILE A 177 -11.47 -6.33 -7.69
C ILE A 177 -11.75 -5.77 -9.10
N LYS A 178 -12.42 -4.62 -9.20
CA LYS A 178 -12.74 -3.94 -10.47
C LYS A 178 -11.65 -2.98 -10.91
N LYS A 179 -11.06 -2.25 -9.97
CA LYS A 179 -10.03 -1.24 -10.23
C LYS A 179 -9.01 -1.13 -9.10
N ILE A 180 -7.89 -0.52 -9.42
CA ILE A 180 -6.84 -0.12 -8.47
C ILE A 180 -6.89 1.40 -8.35
N VAL A 181 -6.78 1.91 -7.13
CA VAL A 181 -6.78 3.35 -6.83
C VAL A 181 -5.56 3.68 -5.97
N ILE A 182 -4.75 4.64 -6.41
CA ILE A 182 -3.73 5.28 -5.58
C ILE A 182 -4.23 6.67 -5.24
N LEU A 183 -4.49 6.93 -3.96
CA LEU A 183 -4.86 8.25 -3.46
C LEU A 183 -3.63 8.90 -2.85
N MET A 184 -3.09 9.92 -3.51
CA MET A 184 -1.89 10.62 -3.09
C MET A 184 -2.20 12.03 -2.62
N THR A 185 -1.85 12.34 -1.36
CA THR A 185 -1.93 13.70 -0.80
C THR A 185 -0.55 14.33 -0.77
N CYS A 186 -0.46 15.59 -1.21
CA CYS A 186 0.80 16.30 -1.38
C CYS A 186 0.94 17.48 -0.42
N GLU A 187 2.17 17.76 0.03
CA GLU A 187 2.46 18.89 0.94
C GLU A 187 2.10 20.26 0.34
N ASN A 188 2.04 20.38 -0.99
CA ASN A 188 1.59 21.58 -1.70
C ASN A 188 0.05 21.75 -1.75
N GLY A 189 -0.70 20.80 -1.19
CA GLY A 189 -2.17 20.83 -1.13
C GLY A 189 -2.87 20.01 -2.22
N ASP A 190 -2.15 19.49 -3.20
CA ASP A 190 -2.74 18.66 -4.25
C ASP A 190 -3.20 17.31 -3.68
N VAL A 191 -4.35 16.84 -4.16
CA VAL A 191 -4.85 15.49 -3.94
C VAL A 191 -5.03 14.84 -5.31
N VAL A 192 -4.23 13.83 -5.58
CA VAL A 192 -4.22 13.16 -6.88
C VAL A 192 -4.77 11.75 -6.73
N VAL A 193 -5.65 11.36 -7.64
CA VAL A 193 -6.22 10.02 -7.70
C VAL A 193 -5.81 9.37 -9.01
N TYR A 194 -5.04 8.30 -8.91
CA TYR A 194 -4.67 7.48 -10.06
C TYR A 194 -5.55 6.22 -10.05
N GLU A 195 -6.31 6.01 -11.12
CA GLU A 195 -7.18 4.83 -11.26
C GLU A 195 -6.72 3.95 -12.42
N LYS A 196 -6.69 2.63 -12.20
CA LYS A 196 -6.35 1.64 -13.22
C LYS A 196 -7.37 0.50 -13.25
N ARG A 197 -7.88 0.21 -14.44
CA ARG A 197 -8.81 -0.90 -14.70
C ARG A 197 -8.15 -2.04 -15.48
N ASN A 198 -7.16 -1.74 -16.33
CA ASN A 198 -6.37 -2.76 -17.01
C ASN A 198 -5.37 -3.39 -16.04
N LYS A 199 -5.71 -4.59 -15.56
CA LYS A 199 -4.93 -5.32 -14.57
C LYS A 199 -3.89 -6.25 -15.19
N LEU A 200 -4.01 -6.58 -16.47
CA LEU A 200 -3.15 -7.58 -17.13
C LEU A 200 -1.69 -7.15 -17.19
N ASP A 201 -1.44 -5.87 -17.44
CA ASP A 201 -0.08 -5.34 -17.51
C ASP A 201 0.59 -5.38 -16.14
N TYR A 202 -0.15 -5.03 -15.08
CA TYR A 202 0.37 -5.10 -13.71
C TYR A 202 0.53 -6.54 -13.19
N MET A 203 -0.22 -7.51 -13.72
CA MET A 203 0.03 -8.94 -13.46
C MET A 203 1.35 -9.42 -14.06
N LYS A 204 1.68 -8.97 -15.28
CA LYS A 204 2.97 -9.30 -15.91
C LYS A 204 4.12 -8.70 -15.11
N LEU A 205 4.01 -7.40 -14.79
CA LEU A 205 4.99 -6.71 -13.96
C LEU A 205 5.15 -7.34 -12.58
N LEU A 206 4.08 -7.76 -11.94
CA LEU A 206 4.16 -8.47 -10.65
C LEU A 206 4.99 -9.75 -10.77
N LYS A 207 4.79 -10.54 -11.84
CA LYS A 207 5.61 -11.73 -12.09
C LYS A 207 7.09 -11.39 -12.26
N GLU A 208 7.41 -10.35 -13.03
CA GLU A 208 8.77 -9.87 -13.20
C GLU A 208 9.41 -9.46 -11.86
N TYR A 209 8.68 -8.71 -11.03
CA TYR A 209 9.15 -8.29 -9.71
C TYR A 209 9.41 -9.48 -8.78
N ILE A 210 8.54 -10.48 -8.80
CA ILE A 210 8.71 -11.72 -8.03
C ILE A 210 9.94 -12.49 -8.54
N THR A 211 10.09 -12.63 -9.85
CA THR A 211 11.23 -13.32 -10.46
C THR A 211 12.55 -12.65 -10.10
N ASP A 212 12.66 -11.32 -10.29
CA ASP A 212 13.84 -10.53 -9.91
C ASP A 212 14.20 -10.69 -8.43
N TYR A 213 13.19 -10.71 -7.56
CA TYR A 213 13.38 -10.88 -6.12
C TYR A 213 13.91 -12.28 -5.79
N LEU A 214 13.32 -13.32 -6.38
CA LEU A 214 13.73 -14.73 -6.15
C LEU A 214 15.12 -15.02 -6.72
N ASP A 215 15.43 -14.56 -7.93
CA ASP A 215 16.74 -14.75 -8.56
C ASP A 215 17.85 -14.12 -7.72
N PHE A 216 17.62 -12.94 -7.19
CA PHE A 216 18.58 -12.30 -6.29
C PHE A 216 18.82 -13.10 -5.00
N HIS A 217 17.77 -13.66 -4.40
CA HIS A 217 17.90 -14.39 -3.14
C HIS A 217 18.42 -15.83 -3.34
N ASN A 218 18.25 -16.39 -4.54
CA ASN A 218 18.78 -17.70 -4.91
C ASN A 218 20.19 -17.65 -5.51
N GLY A 219 20.82 -16.46 -5.57
CA GLY A 219 22.19 -16.30 -6.09
C GLY A 219 22.30 -16.48 -7.60
N LYS A 220 21.23 -16.18 -8.34
CA LYS A 220 21.20 -16.21 -9.80
C LYS A 220 21.38 -14.83 -10.40
#